data_ef369bec16e4a6a0f9ad3cdcdef83903
#
_entry.id   ef369bec16e4a6a0f9ad3cdcdef83903
#
_cell.length_a   1.000
_cell.length_b   1.000
_cell.length_c   1.000
_cell.angle_alpha   90.00
_cell.angle_beta   90.00
_cell.angle_gamma   90.00
#
_symmetry.space_group_name_H-M   'P 1'
#
loop_
_entity.id
_entity.type
_entity.pdbx_description
1 polymer ?
#
loop_
_entity_poly.entity_id
_entity_poly.type
_entity_poly.pdbx_seq_one_letter_code
_entity_poly.pdbx_strand_id
1 'polypeptide(L)'
;MNLGFFGKGNSSQAPGLVEQIEAGACGLKLHEDWGSTPAAIDRCLSVADDMDIQVLIHTDTLNESGFVDDTIAAFKGRTIHTFHTEGAGGGHAPDIIKVCGEANVIPSSTGPTRPYTVNTLDEALDMLMVTHHLDRRIPEDVAFAESRIRKETIAAEDILHDLGALSIMSSDSQAMGRVGEVIIRTWQTADKMKAQFGRLAQESGTNDNQRVRRYIAKYTINPAIAQGISSYVGSIEVGKLADLCIWDPAFFGVKPEMVLKCGMIAAANMGDPNASIPTPQPQYFRPMFAAFGRSLTQSSVTFVSQAAMSKGMPDLSRRLLPVMNTRRIGKSSMVLNCSTPRMEVNPETYEVRADGMLLTCEPAKVLPMAQRYFLY
;
A
#
# COMPACT_ATOMS: atom_id res chain seq x y z
N MET A 1 16.49 6.85 2.41
CA MET A 1 15.02 6.86 2.23
C MET A 1 14.35 7.75 3.25
N ASN A 2 13.14 8.25 2.97
CA ASN A 2 12.30 8.91 3.96
C ASN A 2 11.63 7.86 4.83
N LEU A 3 11.39 8.17 6.10
CA LEU A 3 10.83 7.26 7.10
C LEU A 3 9.64 7.91 7.81
N GLY A 4 8.71 7.08 8.25
CA GLY A 4 7.65 7.42 9.19
C GLY A 4 7.32 6.18 9.99
N PHE A 5 7.11 6.32 11.29
CA PHE A 5 6.86 5.20 12.19
C PHE A 5 5.47 5.32 12.78
N PHE A 6 4.77 4.18 12.83
CA PHE A 6 3.44 4.09 13.43
C PHE A 6 3.55 3.48 14.83
N GLY A 7 2.76 4.05 15.75
CA GLY A 7 2.56 3.47 17.06
C GLY A 7 1.51 2.37 17.05
N LYS A 8 1.41 1.61 18.14
CA LYS A 8 0.38 0.59 18.36
C LYS A 8 -0.95 1.27 18.69
N GLY A 9 -1.97 1.05 17.84
CA GLY A 9 -3.30 1.63 18.00
C GLY A 9 -4.23 0.91 18.98
N ASN A 10 -3.96 -0.36 19.27
CA ASN A 10 -4.81 -1.18 20.12
C ASN A 10 -4.64 -0.81 21.59
N SER A 11 -5.55 0.05 22.06
CA SER A 11 -5.63 0.45 23.47
C SER A 11 -7.07 0.88 23.80
N SER A 12 -7.58 0.45 24.94
CA SER A 12 -8.84 0.94 25.48
C SER A 12 -8.71 2.32 26.14
N GLN A 13 -7.48 2.81 26.36
CA GLN A 13 -7.17 4.05 27.06
C GLN A 13 -6.42 5.03 26.15
N ALA A 14 -6.83 6.29 26.16
CA ALA A 14 -6.22 7.34 25.35
C ALA A 14 -4.76 7.70 25.73
N PRO A 15 -4.35 7.76 27.03
CA PRO A 15 -3.02 8.26 27.39
C PRO A 15 -1.88 7.54 26.69
N GLY A 16 -1.90 6.22 26.60
CA GLY A 16 -0.84 5.46 25.94
C GLY A 16 -0.78 5.65 24.42
N LEU A 17 -1.89 6.03 23.78
CA LEU A 17 -1.91 6.40 22.37
C LEU A 17 -1.30 7.80 22.19
N VAL A 18 -1.69 8.75 23.03
CA VAL A 18 -1.18 10.14 23.01
C VAL A 18 0.33 10.15 23.24
N GLU A 19 0.83 9.39 24.22
CA GLU A 19 2.26 9.29 24.52
C GLU A 19 3.08 8.85 23.29
N GLN A 20 2.62 7.85 22.55
CA GLN A 20 3.31 7.40 21.33
C GLN A 20 3.34 8.50 20.25
N ILE A 21 2.22 9.23 20.08
CA ILE A 21 2.12 10.31 19.10
C ILE A 21 3.06 11.47 19.49
N GLU A 22 3.07 11.86 20.76
CA GLU A 22 3.98 12.88 21.30
C GLU A 22 5.46 12.46 21.24
N ALA A 23 5.74 11.14 21.25
CA ALA A 23 7.08 10.59 21.07
C ALA A 23 7.51 10.51 19.59
N GLY A 24 6.65 10.86 18.64
CA GLY A 24 7.00 10.97 17.23
C GLY A 24 6.28 10.03 16.29
N ALA A 25 5.39 9.16 16.77
CA ALA A 25 4.60 8.33 15.87
C ALA A 25 3.78 9.22 14.93
N CYS A 26 3.91 8.99 13.61
CA CYS A 26 3.19 9.74 12.57
C CYS A 26 1.80 9.18 12.26
N GLY A 27 1.39 8.11 12.95
CA GLY A 27 0.10 7.45 12.85
C GLY A 27 0.00 6.30 13.83
N LEU A 28 -1.14 5.63 13.85
CA LEU A 28 -1.40 4.46 14.71
C LEU A 28 -1.83 3.27 13.87
N LYS A 29 -1.37 2.07 14.25
CA LYS A 29 -1.73 0.79 13.59
C LYS A 29 -2.57 -0.05 14.54
N LEU A 30 -3.76 -0.43 14.09
CA LEU A 30 -4.60 -1.46 14.69
C LEU A 30 -4.28 -2.82 14.05
N HIS A 31 -4.19 -3.87 14.86
CA HIS A 31 -3.94 -5.23 14.39
C HIS A 31 -4.70 -6.24 15.24
N GLU A 32 -5.25 -7.29 14.61
CA GLU A 32 -6.06 -8.31 15.28
C GLU A 32 -5.32 -9.02 16.41
N ASP A 33 -4.02 -9.31 16.26
CA ASP A 33 -3.21 -9.97 17.31
C ASP A 33 -3.24 -9.23 18.65
N TRP A 34 -3.61 -7.96 18.64
CA TRP A 34 -3.72 -7.13 19.84
C TRP A 34 -5.17 -6.79 20.21
N GLY A 35 -6.14 -7.38 19.50
CA GLY A 35 -7.57 -7.15 19.69
C GLY A 35 -8.09 -5.90 19.00
N SER A 36 -8.37 -5.99 17.69
CA SER A 36 -9.02 -4.90 16.92
C SER A 36 -10.54 -4.86 17.15
N THR A 37 -10.93 -4.75 18.41
CA THR A 37 -12.33 -4.66 18.82
C THR A 37 -12.97 -3.33 18.41
N PRO A 38 -14.31 -3.23 18.26
CA PRO A 38 -15.00 -1.96 18.00
C PRO A 38 -14.61 -0.86 19.00
N ALA A 39 -14.41 -1.20 20.27
CA ALA A 39 -14.00 -0.23 21.30
C ALA A 39 -12.57 0.28 21.10
N ALA A 40 -11.64 -0.59 20.73
CA ALA A 40 -10.25 -0.21 20.42
C ALA A 40 -10.19 0.66 19.16
N ILE A 41 -10.94 0.30 18.12
CA ILE A 41 -11.07 1.08 16.89
C ILE A 41 -11.61 2.48 17.20
N ASP A 42 -12.72 2.58 17.94
CA ASP A 42 -13.34 3.85 18.28
C ASP A 42 -12.40 4.75 19.10
N ARG A 43 -11.71 4.18 20.07
CA ARG A 43 -10.73 4.91 20.90
C ARG A 43 -9.55 5.42 20.07
N CYS A 44 -9.00 4.57 19.23
CA CYS A 44 -7.87 4.92 18.35
C CYS A 44 -8.24 6.06 17.39
N LEU A 45 -9.40 5.96 16.75
CA LEU A 45 -9.89 6.97 15.83
C LEU A 45 -10.20 8.31 16.53
N SER A 46 -10.73 8.27 17.78
CA SER A 46 -11.00 9.50 18.54
C SER A 46 -9.70 10.25 18.84
N VAL A 47 -8.66 9.56 19.29
CA VAL A 47 -7.35 10.18 19.53
C VAL A 47 -6.73 10.69 18.22
N ALA A 48 -6.89 9.93 17.13
CA ALA A 48 -6.38 10.34 15.84
C ALA A 48 -7.07 11.61 15.30
N ASP A 49 -8.38 11.76 15.54
CA ASP A 49 -9.12 12.97 15.16
C ASP A 49 -8.63 14.20 15.91
N ASP A 50 -8.33 14.05 17.21
CA ASP A 50 -7.81 15.14 18.05
C ASP A 50 -6.37 15.55 17.67
N MET A 51 -5.55 14.63 17.16
CA MET A 51 -4.11 14.82 16.94
C MET A 51 -3.69 14.88 15.46
N ASP A 52 -4.65 14.83 14.55
CA ASP A 52 -4.45 14.86 13.08
C ASP A 52 -3.39 13.87 12.60
N ILE A 53 -3.59 12.59 12.91
CA ILE A 53 -2.75 11.49 12.42
C ILE A 53 -3.59 10.43 11.72
N GLN A 54 -2.97 9.62 10.86
CA GLN A 54 -3.66 8.51 10.20
C GLN A 54 -3.77 7.27 11.10
N VAL A 55 -4.87 6.54 10.94
CA VAL A 55 -5.05 5.19 11.51
C VAL A 55 -5.05 4.16 10.40
N LEU A 56 -4.24 3.12 10.58
CA LEU A 56 -4.18 1.97 9.70
C LEU A 56 -4.72 0.75 10.42
N ILE A 57 -5.41 -0.13 9.70
CA ILE A 57 -5.99 -1.32 10.31
C ILE A 57 -5.76 -2.59 9.49
N HIS A 58 -5.32 -3.62 10.19
CA HIS A 58 -5.53 -5.02 9.88
C HIS A 58 -6.74 -5.47 10.71
N THR A 59 -7.85 -5.77 10.06
CA THR A 59 -9.10 -6.09 10.74
C THR A 59 -9.10 -7.54 11.24
N ASP A 60 -10.10 -7.89 12.05
CA ASP A 60 -10.25 -9.17 12.72
C ASP A 60 -10.57 -10.30 11.72
N THR A 61 -9.58 -11.07 11.32
CA THR A 61 -9.71 -12.14 10.33
C THR A 61 -10.67 -13.25 10.76
N LEU A 62 -10.63 -13.61 12.04
CA LEU A 62 -11.43 -14.70 12.59
C LEU A 62 -12.82 -14.28 13.04
N ASN A 63 -13.18 -13.00 12.89
CA ASN A 63 -14.46 -12.45 13.34
C ASN A 63 -14.74 -12.66 14.83
N GLU A 64 -13.69 -12.66 15.67
CA GLU A 64 -13.80 -12.88 17.12
C GLU A 64 -14.48 -11.72 17.85
N SER A 65 -14.34 -10.50 17.33
CA SER A 65 -14.87 -9.27 17.92
C SER A 65 -16.09 -8.72 17.17
N GLY A 66 -16.63 -9.47 16.24
CA GLY A 66 -17.72 -9.07 15.35
C GLY A 66 -17.37 -9.25 13.88
N PHE A 67 -18.34 -9.00 13.01
CA PHE A 67 -18.19 -9.13 11.57
C PHE A 67 -17.76 -7.81 10.92
N VAL A 68 -17.57 -7.80 9.61
CA VAL A 68 -17.12 -6.61 8.86
C VAL A 68 -18.05 -5.42 9.10
N ASP A 69 -19.35 -5.64 9.19
CA ASP A 69 -20.34 -4.57 9.39
C ASP A 69 -20.20 -3.91 10.78
N ASP A 70 -19.84 -4.67 11.83
CA ASP A 70 -19.53 -4.15 13.16
C ASP A 70 -18.26 -3.28 13.14
N THR A 71 -17.26 -3.70 12.39
CA THR A 71 -16.03 -2.93 12.20
C THR A 71 -16.29 -1.64 11.42
N ILE A 72 -17.08 -1.69 10.33
CA ILE A 72 -17.49 -0.50 9.57
C ILE A 72 -18.28 0.45 10.47
N ALA A 73 -19.21 -0.07 11.26
CA ALA A 73 -19.96 0.72 12.23
C ALA A 73 -19.06 1.41 13.28
N ALA A 74 -17.99 0.74 13.73
CA ALA A 74 -17.02 1.30 14.66
C ALA A 74 -16.20 2.45 14.07
N PHE A 75 -16.04 2.52 12.75
CA PHE A 75 -15.40 3.66 12.08
C PHE A 75 -16.21 4.95 12.24
N LYS A 76 -17.53 4.88 12.36
CA LYS A 76 -18.44 6.02 12.53
C LYS A 76 -18.24 7.11 11.46
N GLY A 77 -17.97 6.70 10.21
CA GLY A 77 -17.72 7.59 9.10
C GLY A 77 -16.37 8.35 9.14
N ARG A 78 -15.49 8.04 10.10
CA ARG A 78 -14.17 8.66 10.24
C ARG A 78 -13.17 8.05 9.26
N THR A 79 -12.22 8.84 8.83
CA THR A 79 -11.15 8.40 7.93
C THR A 79 -10.33 7.25 8.53
N ILE A 80 -10.14 6.19 7.76
CA ILE A 80 -9.29 5.06 8.11
C ILE A 80 -8.65 4.45 6.86
N HIS A 81 -7.43 3.94 6.98
CA HIS A 81 -6.72 3.24 5.92
C HIS A 81 -6.71 1.73 6.22
N THR A 82 -7.32 0.92 5.36
CA THR A 82 -7.34 -0.53 5.49
C THR A 82 -6.24 -1.19 4.67
N PHE A 83 -5.54 -2.17 5.26
CA PHE A 83 -4.50 -2.94 4.59
C PHE A 83 -5.06 -4.24 4.00
N HIS A 84 -4.34 -4.79 2.99
CA HIS A 84 -4.65 -6.06 2.31
C HIS A 84 -6.16 -6.32 2.22
N THR A 85 -6.87 -5.31 1.71
CA THR A 85 -8.35 -5.22 1.74
C THR A 85 -9.05 -6.31 0.92
N GLU A 86 -8.32 -7.09 0.16
CA GLU A 86 -8.82 -8.28 -0.53
C GLU A 86 -9.02 -9.45 0.46
N GLY A 87 -8.20 -9.55 1.51
CA GLY A 87 -8.36 -10.51 2.60
C GLY A 87 -7.28 -11.57 2.72
N ALA A 88 -6.49 -11.90 1.69
CA ALA A 88 -5.45 -12.92 1.77
C ALA A 88 -4.36 -12.58 2.81
N GLY A 89 -4.00 -11.31 2.93
CA GLY A 89 -3.07 -10.82 3.95
C GLY A 89 -3.66 -10.73 5.36
N GLY A 90 -4.96 -10.96 5.50
CA GLY A 90 -5.75 -10.83 6.73
C GLY A 90 -6.89 -9.83 6.60
N GLY A 91 -7.78 -9.85 7.55
CA GLY A 91 -9.00 -9.06 7.58
C GLY A 91 -10.24 -9.94 7.51
N HIS A 92 -11.38 -9.39 7.93
CA HIS A 92 -12.64 -10.12 8.05
C HIS A 92 -12.87 -11.11 6.89
N ALA A 93 -12.94 -12.37 7.23
CA ALA A 93 -13.22 -13.41 6.25
C ALA A 93 -14.75 -13.67 6.16
N PRO A 94 -15.33 -13.76 4.95
CA PRO A 94 -14.66 -13.63 3.63
C PRO A 94 -14.73 -12.23 3.02
N ASP A 95 -15.16 -11.20 3.73
CA ASP A 95 -15.84 -10.06 3.14
C ASP A 95 -15.25 -8.67 3.49
N ILE A 96 -14.03 -8.61 4.01
CA ILE A 96 -13.32 -7.32 4.22
C ILE A 96 -13.31 -6.43 2.96
N ILE A 97 -13.33 -7.02 1.78
CA ILE A 97 -13.36 -6.31 0.50
C ILE A 97 -14.59 -5.38 0.36
N LYS A 98 -15.65 -5.55 1.16
CA LYS A 98 -16.80 -4.66 1.22
C LYS A 98 -16.42 -3.21 1.51
N VAL A 99 -15.37 -2.97 2.29
CA VAL A 99 -14.92 -1.62 2.64
C VAL A 99 -14.45 -0.80 1.43
N CYS A 100 -14.22 -1.44 0.27
CA CYS A 100 -13.96 -0.73 -0.98
C CYS A 100 -15.12 0.18 -1.41
N GLY A 101 -16.34 -0.08 -0.92
CA GLY A 101 -17.52 0.76 -1.14
C GLY A 101 -17.66 1.95 -0.19
N GLU A 102 -16.90 1.98 0.91
CA GLU A 102 -17.06 2.99 1.96
C GLU A 102 -16.34 4.30 1.62
N ALA A 103 -17.06 5.42 1.71
CA ALA A 103 -16.53 6.74 1.34
C ALA A 103 -15.42 7.26 2.26
N ASN A 104 -15.42 6.86 3.52
CA ASN A 104 -14.44 7.24 4.54
C ASN A 104 -13.24 6.28 4.63
N VAL A 105 -13.29 5.13 3.98
CA VAL A 105 -12.22 4.13 4.00
C VAL A 105 -11.30 4.30 2.80
N ILE A 106 -10.00 4.31 3.05
CA ILE A 106 -8.97 4.32 2.02
C ILE A 106 -8.39 2.89 1.93
N PRO A 107 -8.85 2.07 0.97
CA PRO A 107 -8.41 0.69 0.90
C PRO A 107 -7.08 0.56 0.17
N SER A 108 -6.21 -0.30 0.68
CA SER A 108 -4.98 -0.69 0.01
C SER A 108 -4.89 -2.19 -0.22
N SER A 109 -4.22 -2.52 -1.30
CA SER A 109 -3.86 -3.86 -1.73
C SER A 109 -2.40 -4.14 -1.42
N THR A 110 -2.02 -5.40 -1.29
CA THR A 110 -0.63 -5.82 -1.13
C THR A 110 -0.09 -6.54 -2.37
N GLY A 111 1.24 -6.51 -2.55
CA GLY A 111 1.88 -7.03 -3.74
C GLY A 111 1.68 -8.52 -4.03
N PRO A 112 1.67 -9.45 -3.06
CA PRO A 112 1.68 -10.88 -3.32
C PRO A 112 0.50 -11.42 -4.11
N THR A 113 -0.70 -10.87 -3.90
CA THR A 113 -1.91 -11.29 -4.62
C THR A 113 -2.03 -10.67 -6.02
N ARG A 114 -1.09 -9.78 -6.38
CA ARG A 114 -1.14 -9.00 -7.63
C ARG A 114 -0.13 -9.48 -8.68
N PRO A 115 -0.53 -9.56 -9.94
CA PRO A 115 -1.92 -9.82 -10.39
C PRO A 115 -2.31 -11.27 -10.10
N TYR A 116 -3.60 -11.59 -10.18
CA TYR A 116 -4.08 -12.96 -10.11
C TYR A 116 -3.52 -13.79 -11.27
N THR A 117 -2.73 -14.81 -10.96
CA THR A 117 -2.10 -15.74 -11.91
C THR A 117 -2.48 -17.18 -11.59
N VAL A 118 -2.10 -18.09 -12.47
CA VAL A 118 -2.30 -19.52 -12.24
C VAL A 118 -1.59 -20.06 -10.99
N ASN A 119 -0.58 -19.37 -10.49
CA ASN A 119 0.19 -19.79 -9.32
C ASN A 119 -0.19 -18.99 -8.05
N THR A 120 -1.00 -17.93 -8.15
CA THR A 120 -1.20 -16.99 -7.02
C THR A 120 -1.76 -17.67 -5.78
N LEU A 121 -2.68 -18.62 -5.94
CA LEU A 121 -3.29 -19.32 -4.80
C LEU A 121 -2.25 -20.13 -4.03
N ASP A 122 -1.46 -20.93 -4.73
CA ASP A 122 -0.42 -21.77 -4.12
C ASP A 122 0.69 -20.91 -3.49
N GLU A 123 1.13 -19.86 -4.20
CA GLU A 123 2.13 -18.93 -3.67
C GLU A 123 1.64 -18.18 -2.42
N ALA A 124 0.39 -17.73 -2.42
CA ALA A 124 -0.21 -17.04 -1.27
C ALA A 124 -0.39 -17.99 -0.08
N LEU A 125 -0.82 -19.24 -0.34
CA LEU A 125 -0.96 -20.26 0.69
C LEU A 125 0.40 -20.59 1.32
N ASP A 126 1.44 -20.82 0.52
CA ASP A 126 2.79 -21.08 0.99
C ASP A 126 3.33 -19.93 1.83
N MET A 127 3.13 -18.70 1.37
CA MET A 127 3.57 -17.51 2.08
C MET A 127 2.85 -17.37 3.43
N LEU A 128 1.54 -17.60 3.47
CA LEU A 128 0.76 -17.53 4.70
C LEU A 128 1.21 -18.59 5.70
N MET A 129 1.42 -19.83 5.26
CA MET A 129 1.94 -20.91 6.11
C MET A 129 3.28 -20.53 6.75
N VAL A 130 4.19 -19.94 5.96
CA VAL A 130 5.51 -19.54 6.45
C VAL A 130 5.42 -18.34 7.40
N THR A 131 4.67 -17.31 7.05
CA THR A 131 4.61 -16.06 7.84
C THR A 131 3.88 -16.21 9.17
N HIS A 132 2.96 -17.20 9.27
CA HIS A 132 2.23 -17.50 10.50
C HIS A 132 2.80 -18.70 11.26
N HIS A 133 3.95 -19.23 10.84
CA HIS A 133 4.62 -20.38 11.47
C HIS A 133 3.73 -21.63 11.53
N LEU A 134 2.87 -21.82 10.53
CA LEU A 134 1.96 -22.97 10.43
C LEU A 134 2.68 -24.22 9.92
N ASP A 135 2.18 -25.41 10.30
CA ASP A 135 2.74 -26.69 9.90
C ASP A 135 1.78 -27.43 8.95
N ARG A 136 2.22 -27.75 7.74
CA ARG A 136 1.44 -28.51 6.75
C ARG A 136 1.02 -29.91 7.20
N ARG A 137 1.66 -30.46 8.25
CA ARG A 137 1.28 -31.76 8.84
C ARG A 137 0.11 -31.65 9.81
N ILE A 138 -0.30 -30.44 10.18
CA ILE A 138 -1.43 -30.15 11.07
C ILE A 138 -2.62 -29.73 10.17
N PRO A 139 -3.69 -30.55 10.07
CA PRO A 139 -4.83 -30.24 9.23
C PRO A 139 -5.53 -28.92 9.56
N GLU A 140 -5.57 -28.54 10.85
CA GLU A 140 -6.17 -27.32 11.34
C GLU A 140 -5.39 -26.07 10.86
N ASP A 141 -4.06 -26.16 10.81
CA ASP A 141 -3.20 -25.09 10.29
C ASP A 141 -3.44 -24.88 8.78
N VAL A 142 -3.57 -26.00 8.04
CA VAL A 142 -3.87 -25.95 6.61
C VAL A 142 -5.26 -25.37 6.37
N ALA A 143 -6.27 -25.81 7.13
CA ALA A 143 -7.63 -25.32 7.02
C ALA A 143 -7.73 -23.81 7.33
N PHE A 144 -6.98 -23.33 8.34
CA PHE A 144 -6.88 -21.91 8.65
C PHE A 144 -6.27 -21.12 7.48
N ALA A 145 -5.17 -21.61 6.90
CA ALA A 145 -4.51 -20.94 5.78
C ALA A 145 -5.42 -20.91 4.55
N GLU A 146 -6.05 -22.02 4.19
CA GLU A 146 -6.97 -22.11 3.05
C GLU A 146 -8.23 -21.25 3.24
N SER A 147 -8.67 -21.05 4.47
CA SER A 147 -9.82 -20.18 4.77
C SER A 147 -9.60 -18.71 4.37
N ARG A 148 -8.36 -18.25 4.25
CA ARG A 148 -7.97 -16.88 3.92
C ARG A 148 -7.68 -16.68 2.43
N ILE A 149 -7.35 -17.74 1.70
CA ILE A 149 -6.92 -17.65 0.29
C ILE A 149 -8.08 -18.05 -0.62
N ARG A 150 -8.69 -17.08 -1.28
CA ARG A 150 -9.87 -17.28 -2.15
C ARG A 150 -9.65 -16.67 -3.52
N LYS A 151 -9.87 -17.46 -4.55
CA LYS A 151 -9.72 -17.01 -5.94
C LYS A 151 -10.71 -15.90 -6.30
N GLU A 152 -11.90 -15.91 -5.68
CA GLU A 152 -12.99 -14.97 -5.95
C GLU A 152 -12.59 -13.55 -5.53
N THR A 153 -12.09 -13.38 -4.32
CA THR A 153 -11.66 -12.07 -3.80
C THR A 153 -10.38 -11.60 -4.48
N ILE A 154 -9.44 -12.51 -4.77
CA ILE A 154 -8.19 -12.21 -5.50
C ILE A 154 -8.50 -11.77 -6.95
N ALA A 155 -9.43 -12.44 -7.63
CA ALA A 155 -9.84 -12.04 -8.97
C ALA A 155 -10.58 -10.68 -8.97
N ALA A 156 -11.47 -10.48 -8.00
CA ALA A 156 -12.19 -9.21 -7.83
C ALA A 156 -11.25 -8.03 -7.55
N GLU A 157 -10.18 -8.26 -6.80
CA GLU A 157 -9.19 -7.23 -6.46
C GLU A 157 -8.54 -6.61 -7.71
N ASP A 158 -8.15 -7.42 -8.71
CA ASP A 158 -7.59 -6.91 -9.97
C ASP A 158 -8.57 -5.94 -10.66
N ILE A 159 -9.85 -6.33 -10.71
CA ILE A 159 -10.90 -5.51 -11.34
C ILE A 159 -11.15 -4.23 -10.54
N LEU A 160 -11.18 -4.30 -9.20
CA LEU A 160 -11.36 -3.15 -8.33
C LEU A 160 -10.21 -2.13 -8.46
N HIS A 161 -8.99 -2.60 -8.77
CA HIS A 161 -7.90 -1.70 -9.13
C HIS A 161 -8.18 -0.94 -10.42
N ASP A 162 -8.68 -1.60 -11.42
CA ASP A 162 -8.98 -0.98 -12.73
C ASP A 162 -10.21 -0.07 -12.66
N LEU A 163 -11.20 -0.39 -11.83
CA LEU A 163 -12.33 0.46 -11.50
C LEU A 163 -11.96 1.69 -10.65
N GLY A 164 -10.77 1.70 -10.04
CA GLY A 164 -10.35 2.76 -9.11
C GLY A 164 -11.06 2.69 -7.75
N ALA A 165 -11.55 1.53 -7.35
CA ALA A 165 -12.15 1.29 -6.04
C ALA A 165 -11.11 0.93 -4.97
N LEU A 166 -10.00 0.31 -5.36
CA LEU A 166 -8.79 0.16 -4.54
C LEU A 166 -7.86 1.34 -4.79
N SER A 167 -7.58 2.11 -3.74
CA SER A 167 -6.94 3.43 -3.87
C SER A 167 -5.42 3.38 -3.87
N ILE A 168 -4.84 2.38 -3.18
CA ILE A 168 -3.39 2.29 -2.91
C ILE A 168 -2.89 0.88 -3.23
N MET A 169 -1.65 0.80 -3.70
CA MET A 169 -0.86 -0.42 -3.78
C MET A 169 0.28 -0.33 -2.77
N SER A 170 0.34 -1.27 -1.83
CA SER A 170 1.36 -1.36 -0.80
C SER A 170 2.11 -2.70 -0.84
N SER A 171 3.12 -2.87 0.01
CA SER A 171 3.97 -4.06 -0.04
C SER A 171 3.59 -5.13 0.98
N ASP A 172 3.10 -4.74 2.15
CA ASP A 172 3.00 -5.62 3.31
C ASP A 172 4.33 -6.34 3.62
N SER A 173 5.45 -5.63 3.44
CA SER A 173 6.77 -6.20 3.60
C SER A 173 6.98 -6.66 5.05
N GLN A 174 7.66 -7.77 5.24
CA GLN A 174 7.88 -8.47 6.51
C GLN A 174 6.67 -9.30 7.03
N ALA A 175 5.51 -9.24 6.38
CA ALA A 175 4.40 -10.16 6.62
C ALA A 175 4.17 -11.02 5.38
N MET A 176 3.18 -10.70 4.54
CA MET A 176 2.93 -11.43 3.30
C MET A 176 3.34 -10.62 2.05
N GLY A 177 4.46 -9.87 2.07
CA GLY A 177 4.81 -9.02 0.96
C GLY A 177 6.28 -8.72 0.75
N ARG A 178 6.56 -8.08 -0.38
CA ARG A 178 7.91 -7.71 -0.82
C ARG A 178 7.92 -6.28 -1.35
N VAL A 179 8.65 -5.39 -0.68
CA VAL A 179 8.72 -3.97 -1.05
C VAL A 179 9.26 -3.75 -2.47
N GLY A 180 10.22 -4.55 -2.91
CA GLY A 180 10.82 -4.44 -4.24
C GLY A 180 9.89 -4.80 -5.40
N GLU A 181 8.75 -5.45 -5.13
CA GLU A 181 7.82 -5.89 -6.17
C GLU A 181 6.63 -4.95 -6.38
N VAL A 182 6.43 -3.94 -5.52
CA VAL A 182 5.23 -3.08 -5.57
C VAL A 182 5.00 -2.46 -6.95
N ILE A 183 6.03 -1.85 -7.53
CA ILE A 183 5.92 -1.14 -8.80
C ILE A 183 5.67 -2.13 -9.94
N ILE A 184 6.46 -3.18 -10.06
CA ILE A 184 6.32 -4.14 -11.16
C ILE A 184 4.96 -4.87 -11.10
N ARG A 185 4.51 -5.29 -9.92
CA ARG A 185 3.20 -5.94 -9.72
C ARG A 185 2.04 -5.00 -10.08
N THR A 186 2.17 -3.72 -9.76
CA THR A 186 1.19 -2.70 -10.17
C THR A 186 1.04 -2.64 -11.69
N TRP A 187 2.14 -2.64 -12.43
CA TRP A 187 2.11 -2.58 -13.89
C TRP A 187 1.69 -3.89 -14.55
N GLN A 188 2.06 -5.02 -13.97
CA GLN A 188 1.56 -6.33 -14.41
C GLN A 188 0.04 -6.45 -14.22
N THR A 189 -0.50 -5.90 -13.14
CA THR A 189 -1.97 -5.82 -12.94
C THR A 189 -2.63 -4.93 -14.01
N ALA A 190 -2.06 -3.77 -14.29
CA ALA A 190 -2.56 -2.87 -15.33
C ALA A 190 -2.55 -3.51 -16.72
N ASP A 191 -1.48 -4.22 -17.07
CA ASP A 191 -1.35 -4.95 -18.33
C ASP A 191 -2.39 -6.06 -18.45
N LYS A 192 -2.54 -6.88 -17.42
CA LYS A 192 -3.56 -7.94 -17.36
C LYS A 192 -4.97 -7.37 -17.54
N MET A 193 -5.30 -6.28 -16.85
CA MET A 193 -6.62 -5.66 -16.96
C MET A 193 -6.86 -5.12 -18.37
N LYS A 194 -5.85 -4.51 -18.99
CA LYS A 194 -5.96 -4.09 -20.39
C LYS A 194 -6.15 -5.27 -21.33
N ALA A 195 -5.41 -6.36 -21.15
CA ALA A 195 -5.49 -7.54 -21.98
C ALA A 195 -6.87 -8.22 -21.92
N GLN A 196 -7.47 -8.28 -20.72
CA GLN A 196 -8.75 -8.98 -20.52
C GLN A 196 -9.98 -8.11 -20.72
N PHE A 197 -9.95 -6.84 -20.36
CA PHE A 197 -11.09 -5.93 -20.38
C PHE A 197 -10.97 -4.76 -21.38
N GLY A 198 -9.84 -4.69 -22.09
CA GLY A 198 -9.63 -3.66 -23.09
C GLY A 198 -9.35 -2.28 -22.47
N ARG A 199 -9.78 -1.22 -23.14
CA ARG A 199 -9.53 0.16 -22.77
C ARG A 199 -10.53 0.63 -21.72
N LEU A 200 -10.08 1.53 -20.83
CA LEU A 200 -11.00 2.21 -19.94
C LEU A 200 -11.96 3.11 -20.73
N ALA A 201 -13.21 3.22 -20.28
CA ALA A 201 -14.22 4.06 -20.94
C ALA A 201 -13.82 5.55 -21.01
N GLN A 202 -12.96 6.00 -20.08
CA GLN A 202 -12.46 7.38 -20.02
C GLN A 202 -11.26 7.64 -20.95
N GLU A 203 -10.72 6.61 -21.61
CA GLU A 203 -9.59 6.80 -22.53
C GLU A 203 -10.00 7.50 -23.82
N SER A 204 -9.13 8.40 -24.30
CA SER A 204 -9.28 9.08 -25.57
C SER A 204 -8.19 8.65 -26.57
N GLY A 205 -8.50 8.71 -27.87
CA GLY A 205 -7.55 8.34 -28.92
C GLY A 205 -7.10 6.87 -28.83
N THR A 206 -5.82 6.58 -29.03
CA THR A 206 -5.23 5.23 -29.04
C THR A 206 -4.31 4.95 -27.84
N ASN A 207 -4.26 5.85 -26.87
CA ASN A 207 -3.40 5.75 -25.70
C ASN A 207 -4.13 5.12 -24.48
N ASP A 208 -3.38 4.85 -23.42
CA ASP A 208 -3.86 4.33 -22.13
C ASP A 208 -3.55 5.30 -20.98
N ASN A 209 -3.54 6.60 -21.26
CA ASN A 209 -3.09 7.63 -20.31
C ASN A 209 -3.92 7.66 -19.01
N GLN A 210 -5.22 7.37 -19.07
CA GLN A 210 -6.05 7.34 -17.86
C GLN A 210 -5.69 6.15 -16.98
N ARG A 211 -5.50 4.96 -17.56
CA ARG A 211 -5.03 3.78 -16.80
C ARG A 211 -3.65 4.04 -16.22
N VAL A 212 -2.71 4.56 -17.00
CA VAL A 212 -1.36 4.90 -16.54
C VAL A 212 -1.42 5.85 -15.33
N ARG A 213 -2.15 6.96 -15.42
CA ARG A 213 -2.31 7.91 -14.31
C ARG A 213 -2.96 7.28 -13.08
N ARG A 214 -3.99 6.45 -13.27
CA ARG A 214 -4.66 5.72 -12.19
C ARG A 214 -3.71 4.83 -11.44
N TYR A 215 -2.89 4.06 -12.14
CA TYR A 215 -1.98 3.09 -11.52
C TYR A 215 -0.74 3.76 -10.90
N ILE A 216 -0.18 4.80 -11.50
CA ILE A 216 0.88 5.61 -10.89
C ILE A 216 0.40 6.23 -9.57
N ALA A 217 -0.80 6.78 -9.52
CA ALA A 217 -1.33 7.41 -8.32
C ALA A 217 -1.40 6.46 -7.11
N LYS A 218 -1.56 5.14 -7.35
CA LYS A 218 -1.69 4.13 -6.28
C LYS A 218 -0.45 3.95 -5.41
N TYR A 219 0.74 4.25 -5.90
CA TYR A 219 1.99 4.12 -5.15
C TYR A 219 2.78 5.44 -5.03
N THR A 220 2.17 6.55 -5.46
CA THR A 220 2.77 7.88 -5.36
C THR A 220 1.89 8.84 -4.56
N ILE A 221 0.98 9.56 -5.22
CA ILE A 221 0.20 10.63 -4.58
C ILE A 221 -0.86 10.10 -3.60
N ASN A 222 -1.52 8.98 -3.88
CA ASN A 222 -2.57 8.47 -3.02
C ASN A 222 -2.05 8.05 -1.64
N PRO A 223 -0.98 7.23 -1.50
CA PRO A 223 -0.40 6.98 -0.20
C PRO A 223 0.14 8.25 0.47
N ALA A 224 0.65 9.23 -0.29
CA ALA A 224 1.11 10.49 0.29
C ALA A 224 -0.04 11.31 0.89
N ILE A 225 -1.21 11.35 0.23
CA ILE A 225 -2.43 11.97 0.77
C ILE A 225 -2.89 11.19 2.01
N ALA A 226 -3.02 9.86 1.90
CA ALA A 226 -3.50 9.02 2.99
C ALA A 226 -2.67 9.18 4.27
N GLN A 227 -1.35 9.35 4.14
CA GLN A 227 -0.42 9.46 5.27
C GLN A 227 -0.11 10.90 5.69
N GLY A 228 -0.77 11.90 5.11
CA GLY A 228 -0.59 13.31 5.46
C GLY A 228 0.77 13.90 5.10
N ILE A 229 1.42 13.36 4.07
CA ILE A 229 2.75 13.78 3.60
C ILE A 229 2.74 14.35 2.19
N SER A 230 1.57 14.54 1.59
CA SER A 230 1.42 14.99 0.20
C SER A 230 1.92 16.42 -0.06
N SER A 231 2.09 17.24 1.00
CA SER A 231 2.74 18.56 0.90
C SER A 231 4.22 18.47 0.58
N TYR A 232 4.84 17.31 0.80
CA TYR A 232 6.29 17.12 0.67
C TYR A 232 6.69 16.18 -0.45
N VAL A 233 5.87 15.16 -0.72
CA VAL A 233 6.17 14.07 -1.68
C VAL A 233 4.90 13.61 -2.41
N GLY A 234 5.05 12.68 -3.35
CA GLY A 234 3.95 11.99 -4.02
C GLY A 234 3.58 12.55 -5.40
N SER A 235 4.01 13.78 -5.72
CA SER A 235 3.82 14.38 -7.05
C SER A 235 4.99 15.29 -7.41
N ILE A 236 5.12 15.58 -8.70
CA ILE A 236 6.15 16.50 -9.23
C ILE A 236 5.56 17.92 -9.24
N GLU A 237 5.82 18.65 -8.18
CA GLU A 237 5.34 20.02 -7.99
C GLU A 237 6.44 20.87 -7.36
N VAL A 238 6.44 22.17 -7.71
CA VAL A 238 7.38 23.14 -7.12
C VAL A 238 7.16 23.23 -5.59
N GLY A 239 8.24 23.14 -4.82
CA GLY A 239 8.20 23.17 -3.35
C GLY A 239 8.23 21.79 -2.68
N LYS A 240 7.97 20.70 -3.41
CA LYS A 240 8.12 19.33 -2.90
C LYS A 240 9.56 18.83 -3.00
N LEU A 241 9.87 17.79 -2.24
CA LEU A 241 11.17 17.12 -2.29
C LEU A 241 11.41 16.54 -3.69
N ALA A 242 12.58 16.79 -4.26
CA ALA A 242 12.98 16.22 -5.54
C ALA A 242 13.41 14.74 -5.37
N ASP A 243 12.49 13.91 -4.89
CA ASP A 243 12.59 12.45 -4.82
C ASP A 243 12.01 11.89 -6.10
N LEU A 244 12.86 11.61 -7.08
CA LEU A 244 12.45 11.31 -8.45
C LEU A 244 13.06 10.00 -8.94
N CYS A 245 12.31 9.27 -9.77
CA CYS A 245 12.81 8.14 -10.54
C CYS A 245 12.78 8.51 -12.03
N ILE A 246 13.92 8.36 -12.70
CA ILE A 246 14.05 8.54 -14.15
C ILE A 246 14.06 7.14 -14.77
N TRP A 247 13.20 6.96 -15.79
CA TRP A 247 13.01 5.69 -16.45
C TRP A 247 13.31 5.78 -17.94
N ASP A 248 13.98 4.78 -18.47
CA ASP A 248 13.86 4.46 -19.89
C ASP A 248 12.44 3.93 -20.14
N PRO A 249 11.67 4.48 -21.08
CA PRO A 249 10.33 4.01 -21.38
C PRO A 249 10.22 2.52 -21.63
N ALA A 250 11.23 1.91 -22.25
CA ALA A 250 11.28 0.46 -22.51
C ALA A 250 11.39 -0.40 -21.24
N PHE A 251 11.82 0.19 -20.12
CA PHE A 251 12.01 -0.49 -18.84
C PHE A 251 11.15 0.11 -17.72
N PHE A 252 10.16 0.90 -18.10
CA PHE A 252 9.27 1.55 -17.13
C PHE A 252 8.60 0.55 -16.20
N GLY A 253 8.66 0.84 -14.90
CA GLY A 253 8.08 -0.02 -13.85
C GLY A 253 8.97 -1.20 -13.42
N VAL A 254 10.07 -1.47 -14.12
CA VAL A 254 10.97 -2.59 -13.82
C VAL A 254 12.28 -2.11 -13.24
N LYS A 255 12.99 -1.26 -13.97
CA LYS A 255 14.33 -0.78 -13.58
C LYS A 255 14.46 0.70 -13.91
N PRO A 256 14.59 1.57 -12.91
CA PRO A 256 14.89 2.97 -13.15
C PRO A 256 16.31 3.11 -13.69
N GLU A 257 16.53 4.09 -14.53
CA GLU A 257 17.87 4.47 -14.96
C GLU A 257 18.60 5.25 -13.87
N MET A 258 17.83 6.07 -13.12
CA MET A 258 18.37 6.91 -12.04
C MET A 258 17.32 7.15 -10.97
N VAL A 259 17.75 7.15 -9.71
CA VAL A 259 16.97 7.54 -8.55
C VAL A 259 17.61 8.78 -7.91
N LEU A 260 16.82 9.85 -7.81
CA LEU A 260 17.21 11.07 -7.12
C LEU A 260 16.57 11.11 -5.73
N LYS A 261 17.36 11.54 -4.75
CA LYS A 261 16.92 11.84 -3.39
C LYS A 261 17.22 13.30 -3.06
N CYS A 262 16.18 14.09 -2.84
CA CYS A 262 16.31 15.54 -2.62
C CYS A 262 17.18 16.23 -3.68
N GLY A 263 17.05 15.79 -4.95
CA GLY A 263 17.83 16.29 -6.08
C GLY A 263 19.24 15.71 -6.24
N MET A 264 19.72 14.90 -5.31
CA MET A 264 21.01 14.20 -5.43
C MET A 264 20.82 12.79 -5.96
N ILE A 265 21.74 12.31 -6.81
CA ILE A 265 21.70 10.96 -7.33
C ILE A 265 21.98 9.97 -6.20
N ALA A 266 20.98 9.13 -5.89
CA ALA A 266 21.09 8.07 -4.88
C ALA A 266 21.49 6.73 -5.48
N ALA A 267 21.02 6.42 -6.69
CA ALA A 267 21.44 5.26 -7.45
C ALA A 267 21.30 5.56 -8.95
N ALA A 268 22.17 5.01 -9.75
CA ALA A 268 22.13 5.18 -11.19
C ALA A 268 22.79 4.01 -11.92
N ASN A 269 22.38 3.83 -13.17
CA ASN A 269 23.03 2.92 -14.11
C ASN A 269 24.33 3.58 -14.62
N MET A 270 25.48 3.08 -14.22
CA MET A 270 26.74 3.64 -14.69
C MET A 270 27.91 2.63 -14.64
N GLY A 271 28.97 2.92 -15.37
CA GLY A 271 30.23 2.20 -15.33
C GLY A 271 31.04 2.52 -14.07
N ASP A 272 32.36 2.41 -14.16
CA ASP A 272 33.26 2.75 -13.05
C ASP A 272 33.16 4.26 -12.74
N PRO A 273 32.73 4.67 -11.54
CA PRO A 273 32.60 6.09 -11.21
C PRO A 273 33.95 6.83 -11.14
N ASN A 274 35.05 6.13 -11.06
CA ASN A 274 36.42 6.70 -11.06
C ASN A 274 37.05 6.75 -12.45
N ALA A 275 36.38 6.26 -13.48
CA ALA A 275 36.92 6.29 -14.83
C ALA A 275 36.95 7.72 -15.39
N SER A 276 37.94 7.98 -16.24
CA SER A 276 38.08 9.27 -16.92
C SER A 276 37.13 9.47 -18.10
N ILE A 277 36.42 8.41 -18.50
CA ILE A 277 35.39 8.47 -19.57
C ILE A 277 33.99 8.31 -18.96
N PRO A 278 32.95 8.92 -19.54
CA PRO A 278 31.58 9.00 -18.93
C PRO A 278 30.92 7.64 -18.75
N THR A 279 31.12 6.69 -19.62
CA THR A 279 30.38 5.42 -19.68
C THR A 279 31.24 4.21 -19.89
N PRO A 280 32.24 3.91 -19.00
CA PRO A 280 33.01 2.69 -19.11
C PRO A 280 32.10 1.46 -18.91
N GLN A 281 32.39 0.39 -19.64
CA GLN A 281 31.69 -0.88 -19.52
C GLN A 281 32.44 -1.85 -18.57
N PRO A 282 31.69 -2.74 -17.86
CA PRO A 282 30.25 -2.88 -17.84
C PRO A 282 29.58 -1.82 -16.96
N GLN A 283 28.33 -1.49 -17.31
CA GLN A 283 27.48 -0.62 -16.49
C GLN A 283 26.62 -1.45 -15.54
N TYR A 284 26.49 -0.97 -14.30
CA TYR A 284 25.65 -1.55 -13.27
C TYR A 284 24.81 -0.47 -12.61
N PHE A 285 23.63 -0.86 -12.07
CA PHE A 285 22.88 0.02 -11.22
C PHE A 285 23.57 0.10 -9.85
N ARG A 286 24.12 1.25 -9.54
CA ARG A 286 25.00 1.46 -8.39
C ARG A 286 24.44 2.48 -7.40
N PRO A 287 24.66 2.30 -6.08
CA PRO A 287 24.55 3.38 -5.13
C PRO A 287 25.51 4.52 -5.49
N MET A 288 25.01 5.76 -5.39
CA MET A 288 25.72 6.97 -5.75
C MET A 288 25.76 7.97 -4.59
N PHE A 289 26.09 9.19 -4.86
CA PHE A 289 26.40 10.26 -3.89
C PHE A 289 25.43 10.38 -2.72
N ALA A 290 24.10 10.36 -2.95
CA ALA A 290 23.10 10.45 -1.89
C ALA A 290 22.98 9.18 -1.04
N ALA A 291 23.60 8.07 -1.44
CA ALA A 291 23.60 6.80 -0.71
C ALA A 291 24.75 6.68 0.32
N PHE A 292 25.62 7.68 0.45
CA PHE A 292 26.83 7.58 1.29
C PHE A 292 27.02 8.77 2.24
N GLY A 293 27.73 8.51 3.34
CA GLY A 293 28.19 9.52 4.27
C GLY A 293 27.06 10.39 4.83
N ARG A 294 27.29 11.68 4.97
CA ARG A 294 26.32 12.65 5.47
C ARG A 294 25.12 12.83 4.55
N SER A 295 25.25 12.55 3.27
CA SER A 295 24.13 12.65 2.32
C SER A 295 22.97 11.73 2.68
N LEU A 296 23.23 10.56 3.29
CA LEU A 296 22.20 9.63 3.77
C LEU A 296 21.14 10.29 4.66
N THR A 297 21.59 11.20 5.54
CA THR A 297 20.70 11.90 6.48
C THR A 297 20.22 13.24 5.94
N GLN A 298 21.07 13.98 5.23
CA GLN A 298 20.74 15.31 4.70
C GLN A 298 19.76 15.25 3.51
N SER A 299 19.78 14.20 2.69
CA SER A 299 18.87 14.01 1.56
C SER A 299 17.60 13.25 1.94
N SER A 300 17.36 12.95 3.20
CA SER A 300 16.18 12.22 3.65
C SER A 300 15.53 12.88 4.86
N VAL A 301 14.25 12.56 5.06
CA VAL A 301 13.44 13.11 6.15
C VAL A 301 12.83 12.00 6.99
N THR A 302 12.49 12.32 8.23
CA THR A 302 11.62 11.49 9.08
C THR A 302 10.32 12.23 9.30
N PHE A 303 9.21 11.60 8.98
CA PHE A 303 7.87 12.12 9.22
C PHE A 303 7.45 11.81 10.66
N VAL A 304 6.92 12.80 11.35
CA VAL A 304 6.49 12.71 12.74
C VAL A 304 5.16 13.43 12.94
N SER A 305 4.50 13.24 14.07
CA SER A 305 3.29 13.98 14.40
C SER A 305 3.57 15.48 14.62
N GLN A 306 2.56 16.32 14.44
CA GLN A 306 2.63 17.75 14.82
C GLN A 306 2.83 17.92 16.32
N ALA A 307 2.25 17.05 17.14
CA ALA A 307 2.39 17.06 18.59
C ALA A 307 3.85 16.85 19.02
N ALA A 308 4.54 15.90 18.40
CA ALA A 308 5.96 15.66 18.67
C ALA A 308 6.83 16.87 18.30
N MET A 309 6.54 17.51 17.16
CA MET A 309 7.25 18.73 16.77
C MET A 309 7.05 19.87 17.79
N SER A 310 5.84 20.02 18.30
CA SER A 310 5.49 21.05 19.29
C SER A 310 6.11 20.78 20.67
N LYS A 311 6.21 19.51 21.07
CA LYS A 311 6.78 19.10 22.36
C LYS A 311 8.31 19.20 22.38
N GLY A 312 8.93 19.20 21.21
CA GLY A 312 10.38 19.14 21.04
C GLY A 312 10.90 17.69 21.02
N MET A 313 11.39 17.28 19.90
CA MET A 313 12.02 15.96 19.73
C MET A 313 13.52 16.04 19.98
N PRO A 314 14.16 14.89 20.35
CA PRO A 314 15.61 14.80 20.37
C PRO A 314 16.23 15.25 19.05
N ASP A 315 17.45 15.80 19.10
CA ASP A 315 18.19 16.16 17.89
C ASP A 315 18.52 14.87 17.10
N LEU A 316 17.89 14.75 15.94
CA LEU A 316 18.12 13.65 15.02
C LEU A 316 18.96 14.16 13.84
N SER A 317 19.83 13.32 13.34
CA SER A 317 20.66 13.65 12.18
C SER A 317 19.86 13.87 10.88
N ARG A 318 18.56 13.54 10.89
CA ARG A 318 17.63 13.75 9.77
C ARG A 318 16.70 14.91 10.04
N ARG A 319 16.33 15.60 8.98
CA ARG A 319 15.28 16.62 9.04
C ARG A 319 13.94 15.98 9.42
N LEU A 320 13.23 16.57 10.36
CA LEU A 320 11.87 16.16 10.76
C LEU A 320 10.85 17.00 9.99
N LEU A 321 9.78 16.34 9.54
CA LEU A 321 8.63 16.98 8.89
C LEU A 321 7.33 16.46 9.51
N PRO A 322 6.37 17.35 9.85
CA PRO A 322 5.12 16.90 10.44
C PRO A 322 4.17 16.31 9.40
N VAL A 323 3.44 15.26 9.78
CA VAL A 323 2.27 14.81 9.04
C VAL A 323 1.08 15.73 9.34
N MET A 324 0.16 15.91 8.37
CA MET A 324 -0.97 16.80 8.53
C MET A 324 -2.12 16.48 7.56
N ASN A 325 -3.32 16.95 7.88
CA ASN A 325 -4.51 16.83 7.04
C ASN A 325 -4.94 15.38 6.76
N THR A 326 -4.82 14.51 7.76
CA THR A 326 -5.16 13.08 7.62
C THR A 326 -6.62 12.76 7.96
N ARG A 327 -7.35 13.67 8.65
CA ARG A 327 -8.67 13.35 9.21
C ARG A 327 -9.86 13.81 8.37
N ARG A 328 -9.64 14.74 7.43
CA ARG A 328 -10.70 15.27 6.54
C ARG A 328 -10.57 14.75 5.11
N ILE A 329 -10.00 13.58 4.95
CA ILE A 329 -9.84 12.92 3.67
C ILE A 329 -10.68 11.64 3.63
N GLY A 330 -10.90 11.11 2.45
CA GLY A 330 -11.60 9.84 2.21
C GLY A 330 -11.38 9.41 0.77
N LYS A 331 -12.25 8.54 0.27
CA LYS A 331 -12.19 8.06 -1.11
C LYS A 331 -12.14 9.20 -2.13
N SER A 332 -12.95 10.24 -1.94
CA SER A 332 -12.99 11.40 -2.84
C SER A 332 -11.67 12.17 -2.96
N SER A 333 -10.77 12.01 -1.99
CA SER A 333 -9.44 12.62 -2.01
C SER A 333 -8.43 11.82 -2.83
N MET A 334 -8.74 10.59 -3.21
CA MET A 334 -7.83 9.69 -3.93
C MET A 334 -7.83 9.98 -5.43
N VAL A 335 -6.69 10.43 -5.93
CA VAL A 335 -6.51 10.81 -7.34
C VAL A 335 -6.79 9.63 -8.26
N LEU A 336 -7.82 9.76 -9.12
CA LEU A 336 -8.28 8.76 -10.09
C LEU A 336 -8.65 7.38 -9.49
N ASN A 337 -8.75 7.28 -8.16
CA ASN A 337 -9.03 6.07 -7.41
C ASN A 337 -10.07 6.31 -6.30
N CYS A 338 -11.13 7.01 -6.66
CA CYS A 338 -12.19 7.47 -5.75
C CYS A 338 -13.53 6.74 -5.93
N SER A 339 -13.57 5.66 -6.69
CA SER A 339 -14.79 4.90 -6.92
C SER A 339 -15.28 4.22 -5.64
N THR A 340 -16.59 4.31 -5.37
CA THR A 340 -17.29 3.73 -4.21
C THR A 340 -18.47 2.87 -4.67
N PRO A 341 -18.21 1.75 -5.35
CA PRO A 341 -19.28 0.87 -5.80
C PRO A 341 -20.00 0.23 -4.62
N ARG A 342 -21.27 -0.09 -4.78
CA ARG A 342 -21.98 -0.93 -3.82
C ARG A 342 -21.41 -2.34 -3.86
N MET A 343 -20.70 -2.71 -2.80
CA MET A 343 -20.04 -4.00 -2.70
C MET A 343 -20.95 -5.04 -2.04
N GLU A 344 -20.97 -6.24 -2.62
CA GLU A 344 -21.67 -7.41 -2.10
C GLU A 344 -20.74 -8.62 -2.18
N VAL A 345 -20.70 -9.41 -1.10
CA VAL A 345 -19.94 -10.67 -1.04
C VAL A 345 -20.89 -11.77 -0.59
N ASN A 346 -20.96 -12.86 -1.36
CA ASN A 346 -21.72 -14.02 -0.97
C ASN A 346 -20.90 -14.87 0.02
N PRO A 347 -21.36 -15.12 1.25
CA PRO A 347 -20.57 -15.83 2.26
C PRO A 347 -20.41 -17.34 1.98
N GLU A 348 -21.22 -17.91 1.09
CA GLU A 348 -21.16 -19.34 0.74
C GLU A 348 -20.30 -19.60 -0.51
N THR A 349 -20.48 -18.77 -1.55
CA THR A 349 -19.77 -18.95 -2.84
C THR A 349 -18.54 -18.05 -2.98
N TYR A 350 -18.38 -17.07 -2.07
CA TYR A 350 -17.34 -16.03 -2.07
C TYR A 350 -17.40 -15.09 -3.28
N GLU A 351 -18.42 -15.17 -4.10
CA GLU A 351 -18.63 -14.25 -5.22
C GLU A 351 -18.66 -12.81 -4.74
N VAL A 352 -17.88 -11.95 -5.41
CA VAL A 352 -17.84 -10.52 -5.16
C VAL A 352 -18.57 -9.77 -6.27
N ARG A 353 -19.47 -8.86 -5.90
CA ARG A 353 -20.18 -8.00 -6.84
C ARG A 353 -19.95 -6.53 -6.51
N ALA A 354 -19.85 -5.71 -7.55
CA ALA A 354 -19.82 -4.27 -7.47
C ALA A 354 -20.96 -3.72 -8.33
N ASP A 355 -21.87 -2.93 -7.72
CA ASP A 355 -23.08 -2.40 -8.38
C ASP A 355 -23.91 -3.50 -9.07
N GLY A 356 -23.98 -4.69 -8.45
CA GLY A 356 -24.66 -5.87 -8.97
C GLY A 356 -23.88 -6.68 -10.03
N MET A 357 -22.77 -6.16 -10.52
CA MET A 357 -21.92 -6.84 -11.52
C MET A 357 -20.96 -7.82 -10.83
N LEU A 358 -20.94 -9.07 -11.24
CA LEU A 358 -19.99 -10.07 -10.75
C LEU A 358 -18.56 -9.70 -11.17
N LEU A 359 -17.65 -9.63 -10.21
CA LEU A 359 -16.24 -9.35 -10.44
C LEU A 359 -15.45 -10.66 -10.56
N THR A 360 -15.19 -11.07 -11.79
CA THR A 360 -14.38 -12.25 -12.09
C THR A 360 -13.45 -11.99 -13.25
N CYS A 361 -12.24 -12.54 -13.20
CA CYS A 361 -11.26 -12.46 -14.27
C CYS A 361 -10.46 -13.75 -14.35
N GLU A 362 -9.89 -14.03 -15.51
CA GLU A 362 -9.05 -15.21 -15.70
C GLU A 362 -7.67 -15.04 -15.05
N PRO A 363 -7.10 -16.09 -14.46
CA PRO A 363 -5.73 -16.04 -13.98
C PRO A 363 -4.75 -15.84 -15.15
N ALA A 364 -3.78 -14.97 -15.00
CA ALA A 364 -2.74 -14.77 -16.01
C ALA A 364 -1.81 -15.98 -16.04
N LYS A 365 -1.53 -16.46 -17.26
CA LYS A 365 -0.56 -17.55 -17.51
C LYS A 365 0.85 -17.02 -17.76
N VAL A 366 0.97 -15.79 -18.22
CA VAL A 366 2.21 -15.12 -18.55
C VAL A 366 2.14 -13.70 -18.02
N LEU A 367 3.20 -13.26 -17.34
CA LEU A 367 3.36 -11.88 -16.89
C LEU A 367 4.48 -11.21 -17.70
N PRO A 368 4.27 -9.97 -18.19
CA PRO A 368 5.32 -9.23 -18.87
C PRO A 368 6.43 -8.86 -17.86
N MET A 369 7.66 -8.74 -18.36
CA MET A 369 8.82 -8.23 -17.63
C MET A 369 9.23 -8.98 -16.35
N ALA A 370 8.59 -10.09 -16.00
CA ALA A 370 8.89 -10.84 -14.77
C ALA A 370 10.36 -11.32 -14.72
N GLN A 371 10.93 -11.77 -15.83
CA GLN A 371 12.30 -12.24 -15.89
C GLN A 371 13.34 -11.12 -15.75
N ARG A 372 13.01 -9.89 -16.08
CA ARG A 372 13.92 -8.75 -15.97
C ARG A 372 14.20 -8.33 -14.53
N TYR A 373 13.33 -8.74 -13.61
CA TYR A 373 13.51 -8.54 -12.19
C TYR A 373 14.80 -9.19 -11.65
N PHE A 374 15.25 -10.27 -12.26
CA PHE A 374 16.41 -11.04 -11.83
C PHE A 374 17.72 -10.70 -12.60
N LEU A 375 17.69 -9.70 -13.45
CA LEU A 375 18.85 -9.30 -14.27
C LEU A 375 19.68 -8.17 -13.61
N TYR A 376 19.86 -8.25 -12.32
CA TYR A 376 20.64 -7.26 -11.55
C TYR A 376 21.88 -7.89 -10.94
#